data_f14925b442850be1b8df5e61a8e52ce5
#
_entry.id   f14925b442850be1b8df5e61a8e52ce5
#
_cell.length_a   1.000
_cell.length_b   1.000
_cell.length_c   1.000
_cell.angle_alpha   90.00
_cell.angle_beta   90.00
_cell.angle_gamma   90.00
#
_symmetry.space_group_name_H-M   'P 1'
#
loop_
_entity.id
_entity.type
_entity.pdbx_description
1 polymer ?
#
loop_
_entity_poly.entity_id
_entity_poly.type
_entity_poly.pdbx_seq_one_letter_code
_entity_poly.pdbx_strand_id
1 'polypeptide(L)'
;AEDGSLQRSCSYKKNIAAVFKAGLNWKAAQCRKVLSFLPVLRENRKNIQYLTQDEVRLLREAAEKGEVSARNRAILLLLLFTGLRGCDIAGLTFHSIDWETERILVTQQKTSVPLELPLSAVVGNAIYDYLESERPDTGCPRLFLTETHPFSPLSTQGIANIVTKICRIAGVRQNPGDRKGTHIFRHNLASSMLENDIPQSVITQTLGHTAPDSLEPYLRADFVHLKECALSVEQFSLAKEVLSI
;
A
#
# COMPACT_ATOMS: atom_id res chain seq x y z
N ALA A 1 2.48 23.93 10.17
CA ALA A 1 1.04 24.04 10.55
C ALA A 1 0.16 24.39 9.35
N GLU A 2 0.71 24.98 8.31
CA GLU A 2 -0.04 25.45 7.13
C GLU A 2 -0.41 24.33 6.13
N ASP A 3 0.37 23.28 6.08
CA ASP A 3 0.21 22.15 5.13
C ASP A 3 -1.06 21.31 5.38
N GLY A 4 -1.50 21.19 6.62
CA GLY A 4 -2.69 20.41 6.97
C GLY A 4 -4.01 21.07 6.61
N SER A 5 -4.05 22.41 6.52
CA SER A 5 -5.25 23.16 6.14
C SER A 5 -5.47 23.08 4.62
N LEU A 6 -4.43 23.20 3.80
CA LEU A 6 -4.50 23.09 2.35
C LEU A 6 -4.95 21.69 1.92
N GLN A 7 -4.42 20.64 2.54
CA GLN A 7 -4.82 19.26 2.22
C GLN A 7 -6.28 18.97 2.57
N ARG A 8 -6.79 19.51 3.69
CA ARG A 8 -8.20 19.46 4.04
C ARG A 8 -9.05 20.20 3.02
N SER A 9 -8.64 21.40 2.62
CA SER A 9 -9.34 22.19 1.60
C SER A 9 -9.42 21.47 0.26
N CYS A 10 -8.35 20.78 -0.17
CA CYS A 10 -8.35 19.96 -1.38
C CYS A 10 -9.32 18.77 -1.26
N SER A 11 -9.38 18.09 -0.11
CA SER A 11 -10.32 16.99 0.12
C SER A 11 -11.77 17.47 0.11
N TYR A 12 -12.09 18.59 0.77
CA TYR A 12 -13.43 19.18 0.73
C TYR A 12 -13.83 19.56 -0.69
N LYS A 13 -12.93 20.18 -1.45
CA LYS A 13 -13.19 20.50 -2.86
C LYS A 13 -13.52 19.27 -3.69
N LYS A 14 -12.76 18.18 -3.53
CA LYS A 14 -13.00 16.90 -4.23
C LYS A 14 -14.39 16.35 -3.89
N ASN A 15 -14.77 16.37 -2.61
CA ASN A 15 -16.08 15.91 -2.16
C ASN A 15 -17.21 16.77 -2.72
N ILE A 16 -17.09 18.10 -2.66
CA ILE A 16 -18.05 19.02 -3.26
C ILE A 16 -18.16 18.76 -4.77
N ALA A 17 -17.03 18.66 -5.48
CA ALA A 17 -17.04 18.39 -6.90
C ALA A 17 -17.72 17.05 -7.24
N ALA A 18 -17.52 15.99 -6.43
CA ALA A 18 -18.16 14.70 -6.62
C ALA A 18 -19.69 14.79 -6.48
N VAL A 19 -20.19 15.48 -5.45
CA VAL A 19 -21.63 15.69 -5.22
C VAL A 19 -22.27 16.45 -6.39
N PHE A 20 -21.66 17.56 -6.81
CA PHE A 20 -22.22 18.35 -7.90
C PHE A 20 -22.06 17.69 -9.28
N LYS A 21 -21.03 16.87 -9.50
CA LYS A 21 -20.92 16.02 -10.69
C LYS A 21 -22.04 14.98 -10.75
N ALA A 22 -22.37 14.34 -9.62
CA ALA A 22 -23.49 13.41 -9.55
C ALA A 22 -24.85 14.12 -9.81
N GLY A 23 -24.97 15.38 -9.39
CA GLY A 23 -26.18 16.21 -9.61
C GLY A 23 -26.37 16.69 -11.04
N LEU A 24 -25.39 16.54 -11.93
CA LEU A 24 -25.48 16.98 -13.33
C LEU A 24 -26.64 16.33 -14.11
N ASN A 25 -27.05 15.13 -13.71
CA ASN A 25 -28.17 14.42 -14.33
C ASN A 25 -29.55 15.01 -13.97
N TRP A 26 -29.64 15.82 -12.91
CA TRP A 26 -30.90 16.33 -12.38
C TRP A 26 -31.03 17.85 -12.57
N LYS A 27 -29.99 18.60 -12.20
CA LYS A 27 -29.99 20.09 -12.23
C LYS A 27 -28.70 20.60 -12.91
N ALA A 28 -28.51 20.23 -14.17
CA ALA A 28 -27.28 20.44 -14.91
C ALA A 28 -26.76 21.88 -14.89
N ALA A 29 -27.63 22.88 -15.12
CA ALA A 29 -27.22 24.29 -15.17
C ALA A 29 -26.70 24.80 -13.83
N GLN A 30 -27.39 24.49 -12.73
CA GLN A 30 -27.02 24.89 -11.39
C GLN A 30 -25.73 24.21 -10.94
N CYS A 31 -25.61 22.87 -11.20
CA CYS A 31 -24.44 22.13 -10.87
C CYS A 31 -23.20 22.59 -11.64
N ARG A 32 -23.30 22.85 -12.94
CA ARG A 32 -22.21 23.44 -13.75
C ARG A 32 -21.76 24.79 -13.19
N LYS A 33 -22.72 25.67 -12.81
CA LYS A 33 -22.40 26.95 -12.21
C LYS A 33 -21.59 26.78 -10.92
N VAL A 34 -21.98 25.90 -10.01
CA VAL A 34 -21.21 25.63 -8.77
C VAL A 34 -19.83 25.06 -9.10
N LEU A 35 -19.75 24.10 -10.03
CA LEU A 35 -18.46 23.47 -10.41
C LEU A 35 -17.49 24.51 -11.04
N SER A 36 -17.99 25.53 -11.76
CA SER A 36 -17.15 26.57 -12.34
C SER A 36 -16.55 27.53 -11.31
N PHE A 37 -17.18 27.67 -10.14
CA PHE A 37 -16.66 28.49 -9.04
C PHE A 37 -15.65 27.76 -8.14
N LEU A 38 -15.47 26.44 -8.30
CA LEU A 38 -14.53 25.72 -7.47
C LEU A 38 -13.09 26.15 -7.79
N PRO A 39 -12.31 26.59 -6.79
CA PRO A 39 -10.95 27.08 -7.00
C PRO A 39 -10.03 25.97 -7.52
N VAL A 40 -9.04 26.33 -8.32
CA VAL A 40 -7.95 25.41 -8.71
C VAL A 40 -6.97 25.34 -7.55
N LEU A 41 -7.14 24.34 -6.69
CA LEU A 41 -6.20 24.07 -5.61
C LEU A 41 -5.15 23.07 -6.10
N ARG A 42 -3.87 23.44 -6.01
CA ARG A 42 -2.75 22.53 -6.27
C ARG A 42 -2.41 21.82 -4.97
N GLU A 43 -2.54 20.50 -4.93
CA GLU A 43 -2.03 19.70 -3.83
C GLU A 43 -0.51 19.64 -3.93
N ASN A 44 0.21 19.98 -2.86
CA ASN A 44 1.60 19.60 -2.75
C ASN A 44 1.66 18.07 -2.68
N ARG A 45 2.14 17.45 -3.74
CA ARG A 45 2.29 15.99 -3.78
C ARG A 45 3.43 15.64 -2.82
N LYS A 46 3.06 15.02 -1.68
CA LYS A 46 4.03 14.53 -0.70
C LYS A 46 4.76 13.33 -1.32
N ASN A 47 6.06 13.25 -1.10
CA ASN A 47 6.83 12.06 -1.47
C ASN A 47 6.22 10.82 -0.85
N ILE A 48 6.20 9.74 -1.61
CA ILE A 48 5.73 8.46 -1.11
C ILE A 48 6.71 7.97 -0.06
N GLN A 49 6.19 7.62 1.11
CA GLN A 49 6.95 6.89 2.11
C GLN A 49 6.83 5.39 1.81
N TYR A 50 7.95 4.72 1.67
CA TYR A 50 8.08 3.26 1.57
C TYR A 50 9.01 2.76 2.69
N LEU A 51 9.05 1.46 2.92
CA LEU A 51 9.92 0.86 3.93
C LEU A 51 11.36 0.87 3.46
N THR A 52 12.29 1.17 4.36
CA THR A 52 13.71 0.96 4.12
C THR A 52 14.05 -0.53 4.26
N GLN A 53 15.19 -0.96 3.73
CA GLN A 53 15.66 -2.33 3.87
C GLN A 53 15.84 -2.74 5.34
N ASP A 54 16.33 -1.81 6.19
CA ASP A 54 16.45 -2.03 7.63
C ASP A 54 15.08 -2.17 8.31
N GLU A 55 14.10 -1.36 7.93
CA GLU A 55 12.73 -1.50 8.44
C GLU A 55 12.12 -2.85 8.06
N VAL A 56 12.32 -3.31 6.82
CA VAL A 56 11.87 -4.64 6.36
C VAL A 56 12.54 -5.74 7.16
N ARG A 57 13.86 -5.63 7.41
CA ARG A 57 14.60 -6.60 8.22
C ARG A 57 14.07 -6.67 9.64
N LEU A 58 13.88 -5.52 10.32
CA LEU A 58 13.35 -5.45 11.68
C LEU A 58 11.93 -6.03 11.79
N LEU A 59 11.07 -5.76 10.80
CA LEU A 59 9.72 -6.32 10.75
C LEU A 59 9.75 -7.85 10.63
N ARG A 60 10.64 -8.39 9.80
CA ARG A 60 10.81 -9.84 9.64
C ARG A 60 11.36 -10.48 10.91
N GLU A 61 12.40 -9.90 11.51
CA GLU A 61 12.96 -10.37 12.78
C GLU A 61 11.91 -10.39 13.91
N ALA A 62 11.08 -9.33 14.02
CA ALA A 62 10.00 -9.29 15.00
C ALA A 62 8.95 -10.40 14.76
N ALA A 63 8.67 -10.71 13.49
CA ALA A 63 7.76 -11.80 13.13
C ALA A 63 8.30 -13.20 13.49
N GLU A 64 9.63 -13.38 13.46
CA GLU A 64 10.30 -14.65 13.76
C GLU A 64 10.53 -14.89 15.25
N LYS A 65 10.66 -13.82 16.06
CA LYS A 65 10.97 -13.89 17.50
C LYS A 65 9.81 -14.37 18.39
N GLY A 66 8.67 -14.78 17.84
CA GLY A 66 7.54 -15.30 18.61
C GLY A 66 6.71 -14.25 19.37
N GLU A 67 7.02 -12.97 19.23
CA GLU A 67 6.24 -11.86 19.80
C GLU A 67 4.98 -11.55 18.98
N VAL A 68 4.90 -12.10 17.77
CA VAL A 68 3.82 -11.92 16.81
C VAL A 68 3.12 -13.26 16.62
N SER A 69 1.79 -13.31 16.76
CA SER A 69 1.00 -14.53 16.53
C SER A 69 1.16 -15.06 15.10
N ALA A 70 0.96 -16.36 14.89
CA ALA A 70 1.09 -16.99 13.57
C ALA A 70 0.18 -16.31 12.53
N ARG A 71 -1.05 -15.94 12.93
CA ARG A 71 -1.96 -15.12 12.10
C ARG A 71 -1.32 -13.81 11.65
N ASN A 72 -0.79 -13.05 12.59
CA ASN A 72 -0.25 -11.72 12.33
C ASN A 72 1.05 -11.81 11.49
N ARG A 73 1.86 -12.86 11.70
CA ARG A 73 3.02 -13.20 10.89
C ARG A 73 2.62 -13.49 9.44
N ALA A 74 1.61 -14.32 9.21
CA ALA A 74 1.11 -14.63 7.88
C ALA A 74 0.61 -13.37 7.15
N ILE A 75 -0.12 -12.50 7.83
CA ILE A 75 -0.59 -11.21 7.28
C ILE A 75 0.58 -10.30 6.91
N LEU A 76 1.60 -10.18 7.78
CA LEU A 76 2.78 -9.38 7.50
C LEU A 76 3.53 -9.87 6.26
N LEU A 77 3.76 -11.18 6.16
CA LEU A 77 4.47 -11.76 5.02
C LEU A 77 3.67 -11.64 3.72
N LEU A 78 2.34 -11.81 3.77
CA LEU A 78 1.48 -11.50 2.63
C LEU A 78 1.65 -10.04 2.16
N LEU A 79 1.63 -9.09 3.08
CA LEU A 79 1.83 -7.67 2.75
C LEU A 79 3.20 -7.41 2.12
N LEU A 80 4.27 -7.97 2.69
CA LEU A 80 5.65 -7.78 2.23
C LEU A 80 5.90 -8.38 0.84
N PHE A 81 5.42 -9.61 0.61
CA PHE A 81 5.76 -10.36 -0.61
C PHE A 81 4.77 -10.16 -1.76
N THR A 82 3.53 -9.78 -1.48
CA THR A 82 2.50 -9.65 -2.52
C THR A 82 2.05 -8.21 -2.77
N GLY A 83 2.30 -7.30 -1.83
CA GLY A 83 1.79 -5.93 -1.90
C GLY A 83 0.26 -5.83 -1.97
N LEU A 84 -0.49 -6.85 -1.59
CA LEU A 84 -1.95 -6.85 -1.57
C LEU A 84 -2.48 -5.73 -0.67
N ARG A 85 -3.63 -5.18 -1.04
CA ARG A 85 -4.30 -4.18 -0.19
C ARG A 85 -4.89 -4.86 1.05
N GLY A 86 -4.97 -4.13 2.16
CA GLY A 86 -5.55 -4.66 3.38
C GLY A 86 -6.98 -5.19 3.22
N CYS A 87 -7.79 -4.58 2.35
CA CYS A 87 -9.13 -5.09 2.03
C CYS A 87 -9.09 -6.42 1.28
N ASP A 88 -8.13 -6.59 0.37
CA ASP A 88 -7.98 -7.82 -0.40
C ASP A 88 -7.52 -8.97 0.52
N ILE A 89 -6.57 -8.71 1.44
CA ILE A 89 -6.14 -9.68 2.47
C ILE A 89 -7.31 -10.05 3.41
N ALA A 90 -8.08 -9.08 3.86
CA ALA A 90 -9.28 -9.32 4.68
C ALA A 90 -10.34 -10.16 3.93
N GLY A 91 -10.34 -10.05 2.61
CA GLY A 91 -11.22 -10.78 1.71
C GLY A 91 -10.81 -12.22 1.39
N LEU A 92 -9.59 -12.63 1.67
CA LEU A 92 -9.08 -13.95 1.34
C LEU A 92 -9.94 -15.07 1.97
N THR A 93 -10.12 -16.13 1.19
CA THR A 93 -10.79 -17.36 1.60
C THR A 93 -9.84 -18.53 1.44
N PHE A 94 -10.24 -19.73 1.88
CA PHE A 94 -9.46 -20.94 1.61
C PHE A 94 -9.26 -21.18 0.11
N HIS A 95 -10.28 -20.92 -0.71
CA HIS A 95 -10.20 -21.04 -2.18
C HIS A 95 -9.29 -20.00 -2.84
N SER A 96 -8.87 -18.97 -2.11
CA SER A 96 -7.91 -17.99 -2.62
C SER A 96 -6.48 -18.54 -2.62
N ILE A 97 -6.21 -19.63 -1.94
CA ILE A 97 -4.89 -20.26 -1.88
C ILE A 97 -4.96 -21.58 -2.64
N ASP A 98 -4.30 -21.61 -3.77
CA ASP A 98 -4.10 -22.84 -4.55
C ASP A 98 -2.73 -23.43 -4.18
N TRP A 99 -2.78 -24.46 -3.36
CA TRP A 99 -1.59 -25.14 -2.85
C TRP A 99 -0.93 -26.05 -3.91
N GLU A 100 -1.71 -26.53 -4.88
CA GLU A 100 -1.19 -27.43 -5.91
C GLU A 100 -0.38 -26.67 -6.97
N THR A 101 -0.90 -25.50 -7.38
CA THR A 101 -0.24 -24.67 -8.39
C THR A 101 0.60 -23.55 -7.76
N GLU A 102 0.69 -23.48 -6.43
CA GLU A 102 1.43 -22.47 -5.66
C GLU A 102 1.03 -21.04 -6.04
N ARG A 103 -0.28 -20.73 -6.02
CA ARG A 103 -0.83 -19.44 -6.42
C ARG A 103 -1.78 -18.86 -5.41
N ILE A 104 -1.84 -17.54 -5.39
CA ILE A 104 -2.84 -16.75 -4.66
C ILE A 104 -3.79 -16.13 -5.68
N LEU A 105 -5.07 -16.49 -5.60
CA LEU A 105 -6.12 -16.05 -6.49
C LEU A 105 -7.00 -15.02 -5.79
N VAL A 106 -7.00 -13.78 -6.27
CA VAL A 106 -7.73 -12.67 -5.64
C VAL A 106 -8.46 -11.84 -6.69
N THR A 107 -9.72 -11.53 -6.47
CA THR A 107 -10.38 -10.42 -7.16
C THR A 107 -10.30 -9.17 -6.30
N GLN A 108 -9.56 -8.18 -6.75
CA GLN A 108 -9.33 -6.95 -5.99
C GLN A 108 -10.64 -6.20 -5.73
N GLN A 109 -10.93 -5.90 -4.47
CA GLN A 109 -12.20 -5.24 -4.08
C GLN A 109 -12.34 -3.82 -4.64
N LYS A 110 -11.24 -3.09 -4.79
CA LYS A 110 -11.27 -1.69 -5.25
C LYS A 110 -11.38 -1.55 -6.77
N THR A 111 -10.82 -2.46 -7.54
CA THR A 111 -10.68 -2.36 -8.99
C THR A 111 -11.44 -3.44 -9.74
N SER A 112 -11.95 -4.45 -9.03
CA SER A 112 -12.58 -5.66 -9.57
C SER A 112 -11.70 -6.42 -10.56
N VAL A 113 -10.38 -6.21 -10.51
CA VAL A 113 -9.42 -6.90 -11.36
C VAL A 113 -9.08 -8.24 -10.72
N PRO A 114 -9.23 -9.36 -11.46
CA PRO A 114 -8.69 -10.64 -11.03
C PRO A 114 -7.16 -10.56 -11.03
N LEU A 115 -6.55 -11.05 -9.97
CA LEU A 115 -5.12 -11.04 -9.76
C LEU A 115 -4.67 -12.43 -9.35
N GLU A 116 -3.64 -12.90 -10.02
CA GLU A 116 -2.99 -14.17 -9.76
C GLU A 116 -1.54 -13.89 -9.39
N LEU A 117 -1.15 -14.27 -8.17
CA LEU A 117 0.18 -14.01 -7.62
C LEU A 117 0.85 -15.33 -7.23
N PRO A 118 2.18 -15.42 -7.29
CA PRO A 118 2.88 -16.61 -6.80
C PRO A 118 2.74 -16.73 -5.28
N LEU A 119 2.49 -17.93 -4.80
CA LEU A 119 2.55 -18.29 -3.39
C LEU A 119 3.98 -18.74 -3.06
N SER A 120 4.81 -17.83 -2.55
CA SER A 120 6.15 -18.22 -2.12
C SER A 120 6.07 -19.15 -0.91
N ALA A 121 7.05 -20.07 -0.77
CA ALA A 121 7.11 -21.00 0.35
C ALA A 121 7.08 -20.30 1.72
N VAL A 122 7.71 -19.12 1.82
CA VAL A 122 7.71 -18.31 3.07
C VAL A 122 6.30 -17.88 3.46
N VAL A 123 5.50 -17.43 2.50
CA VAL A 123 4.10 -17.02 2.71
C VAL A 123 3.22 -18.24 2.95
N GLY A 124 3.38 -19.29 2.14
CA GLY A 124 2.61 -20.53 2.25
C GLY A 124 2.79 -21.17 3.62
N ASN A 125 4.04 -21.36 4.07
CA ASN A 125 4.33 -21.94 5.38
C ASN A 125 3.73 -21.10 6.52
N ALA A 126 3.81 -19.76 6.45
CA ALA A 126 3.22 -18.92 7.48
C ALA A 126 1.69 -18.98 7.53
N ILE A 127 1.04 -19.12 6.36
CA ILE A 127 -0.41 -19.36 6.32
C ILE A 127 -0.73 -20.72 6.90
N TYR A 128 0.03 -21.75 6.53
CA TYR A 128 -0.16 -23.12 7.05
C TYR A 128 0.01 -23.17 8.57
N ASP A 129 1.08 -22.56 9.10
CA ASP A 129 1.32 -22.49 10.55
C ASP A 129 0.12 -21.85 11.29
N TYR A 130 -0.45 -20.77 10.73
CA TYR A 130 -1.64 -20.14 11.30
C TYR A 130 -2.85 -21.08 11.27
N LEU A 131 -3.08 -21.75 10.16
CA LEU A 131 -4.21 -22.68 10.00
C LEU A 131 -4.16 -23.84 10.99
N GLU A 132 -2.97 -24.40 11.21
CA GLU A 132 -2.75 -25.55 12.08
C GLU A 132 -2.73 -25.19 13.57
N SER A 133 -2.15 -24.03 13.93
CA SER A 133 -1.86 -23.73 15.34
C SER A 133 -2.82 -22.76 16.02
N GLU A 134 -3.40 -21.81 15.28
CA GLU A 134 -4.14 -20.70 15.90
C GLU A 134 -5.55 -20.51 15.35
N ARG A 135 -5.82 -20.92 14.10
CA ARG A 135 -7.10 -20.61 13.49
C ARG A 135 -8.21 -21.45 14.09
N PRO A 136 -9.26 -20.83 14.71
CA PRO A 136 -10.40 -21.59 15.23
C PRO A 136 -11.23 -22.20 14.09
N ASP A 137 -11.71 -23.42 14.30
CA ASP A 137 -12.66 -24.06 13.40
C ASP A 137 -14.07 -23.48 13.64
N THR A 138 -14.53 -22.65 12.72
CA THR A 138 -15.81 -21.91 12.84
C THR A 138 -16.73 -22.13 11.66
N GLY A 139 -16.36 -22.99 10.69
CA GLY A 139 -17.06 -23.10 9.41
C GLY A 139 -17.03 -21.83 8.53
N CYS A 140 -16.36 -20.77 8.97
CA CYS A 140 -16.23 -19.53 8.20
C CYS A 140 -15.26 -19.72 7.03
N PRO A 141 -15.63 -19.39 5.78
CA PRO A 141 -14.77 -19.57 4.62
C PRO A 141 -13.61 -18.56 4.54
N ARG A 142 -13.63 -17.49 5.37
CA ARG A 142 -12.58 -16.47 5.40
C ARG A 142 -11.31 -17.04 6.00
N LEU A 143 -10.18 -16.71 5.39
CA LEU A 143 -8.87 -17.18 5.81
C LEU A 143 -8.51 -16.63 7.20
N PHE A 144 -8.62 -15.32 7.39
CA PHE A 144 -8.21 -14.62 8.61
C PHE A 144 -9.40 -14.22 9.48
N LEU A 145 -9.34 -14.63 10.74
CA LEU A 145 -10.36 -14.36 11.77
C LEU A 145 -9.79 -13.50 12.91
N THR A 146 -10.66 -12.95 13.74
CA THR A 146 -10.30 -12.29 15.00
C THR A 146 -9.76 -13.32 16.02
N GLU A 147 -8.93 -12.87 16.98
CA GLU A 147 -8.35 -13.73 18.02
C GLU A 147 -9.36 -14.05 19.15
N THR A 148 -10.42 -13.28 19.24
CA THR A 148 -11.40 -13.39 20.33
C THR A 148 -12.80 -13.66 19.81
N HIS A 149 -13.62 -14.32 20.64
CA HIS A 149 -15.04 -14.53 20.35
C HIS A 149 -15.81 -13.22 20.10
N PRO A 150 -16.79 -13.24 19.19
CA PRO A 150 -17.16 -14.33 18.28
C PRO A 150 -16.21 -14.34 17.06
N PHE A 151 -15.27 -15.23 16.94
CA PHE A 151 -14.26 -15.33 15.87
C PHE A 151 -14.79 -14.89 14.50
N SER A 152 -14.78 -13.58 14.27
CA SER A 152 -15.36 -12.97 13.08
C SER A 152 -14.29 -12.76 12.00
N PRO A 153 -14.66 -12.66 10.71
CA PRO A 153 -13.74 -12.27 9.66
C PRO A 153 -13.01 -10.96 9.99
N LEU A 154 -11.71 -10.92 9.75
CA LEU A 154 -10.95 -9.68 9.91
C LEU A 154 -11.45 -8.60 8.94
N SER A 155 -11.64 -7.39 9.46
CA SER A 155 -11.93 -6.21 8.65
C SER A 155 -10.64 -5.59 8.10
N THR A 156 -10.77 -4.73 7.10
CA THR A 156 -9.64 -3.90 6.60
C THR A 156 -8.97 -3.10 7.72
N GLN A 157 -9.78 -2.57 8.65
CA GLN A 157 -9.25 -1.85 9.82
C GLN A 157 -8.52 -2.80 10.78
N GLY A 158 -8.99 -4.04 10.93
CA GLY A 158 -8.30 -5.08 11.69
C GLY A 158 -6.91 -5.35 11.15
N ILE A 159 -6.76 -5.50 9.83
CA ILE A 159 -5.45 -5.64 9.17
C ILE A 159 -4.55 -4.42 9.46
N ALA A 160 -5.07 -3.20 9.35
CA ALA A 160 -4.30 -1.99 9.62
C ALA A 160 -3.84 -1.91 11.10
N ASN A 161 -4.68 -2.33 12.04
CA ASN A 161 -4.33 -2.38 13.46
C ASN A 161 -3.23 -3.42 13.75
N ILE A 162 -3.29 -4.58 13.08
CA ILE A 162 -2.25 -5.62 13.16
C ILE A 162 -0.90 -5.06 12.68
N VAL A 163 -0.88 -4.40 11.53
CA VAL A 163 0.33 -3.74 11.00
C VAL A 163 0.88 -2.73 12.00
N THR A 164 0.03 -1.89 12.59
CA THR A 164 0.44 -0.91 13.59
C THR A 164 1.04 -1.57 14.83
N LYS A 165 0.44 -2.69 15.29
CA LYS A 165 0.96 -3.49 16.41
C LYS A 165 2.34 -4.05 16.08
N ILE A 166 2.52 -4.65 14.90
CA ILE A 166 3.80 -5.21 14.47
C ILE A 166 4.87 -4.13 14.36
N CYS A 167 4.56 -2.98 13.73
CA CYS A 167 5.48 -1.84 13.65
C CYS A 167 5.94 -1.38 15.04
N ARG A 168 5.04 -1.41 16.05
CA ARG A 168 5.39 -1.06 17.43
C ARG A 168 6.33 -2.08 18.06
N ILE A 169 6.07 -3.38 17.88
CA ILE A 169 6.94 -4.46 18.37
C ILE A 169 8.32 -4.35 17.73
N ALA A 170 8.39 -4.13 16.44
CA ALA A 170 9.64 -4.01 15.69
C ALA A 170 10.39 -2.68 15.92
N GLY A 171 9.82 -1.72 16.65
CA GLY A 171 10.41 -0.40 16.84
C GLY A 171 10.44 0.47 15.59
N VAL A 172 9.67 0.10 14.56
CA VAL A 172 9.65 0.74 13.25
C VAL A 172 8.59 1.84 13.21
N ARG A 173 8.95 3.00 12.64
CA ARG A 173 8.02 4.13 12.40
C ARG A 173 7.28 4.60 13.64
N GLN A 174 8.02 4.98 14.68
CA GLN A 174 7.43 5.43 15.94
C GLN A 174 7.20 6.94 16.01
N ASN A 175 7.70 7.73 15.05
CA ASN A 175 7.60 9.18 15.07
C ASN A 175 6.21 9.69 14.62
N PRO A 176 5.78 10.86 15.11
CA PRO A 176 4.62 11.56 14.58
C PRO A 176 4.81 11.86 13.09
N GLY A 177 3.81 11.50 12.26
CA GLY A 177 3.86 11.70 10.81
C GLY A 177 4.34 10.49 10.01
N ASP A 178 4.91 9.48 10.66
CA ASP A 178 5.25 8.22 9.99
C ASP A 178 3.98 7.50 9.52
N ARG A 179 3.97 7.06 8.28
CA ARG A 179 2.89 6.23 7.75
C ARG A 179 3.06 4.79 8.20
N LYS A 180 2.03 4.22 8.82
CA LYS A 180 2.00 2.84 9.36
C LYS A 180 0.95 1.95 8.69
N GLY A 181 0.24 2.44 7.71
CA GLY A 181 -0.83 1.68 7.04
C GLY A 181 -0.33 0.62 6.08
N THR A 182 -1.20 -0.29 5.66
CA THR A 182 -0.89 -1.40 4.73
C THR A 182 -0.32 -0.93 3.39
N HIS A 183 -0.60 0.30 2.97
CA HIS A 183 -0.11 0.85 1.71
C HIS A 183 1.42 1.00 1.63
N ILE A 184 2.12 1.13 2.77
CA ILE A 184 3.59 1.26 2.77
C ILE A 184 4.27 0.01 2.23
N PHE A 185 3.71 -1.17 2.48
CA PHE A 185 4.23 -2.45 1.97
C PHE A 185 4.09 -2.54 0.45
N ARG A 186 2.94 -2.10 -0.06
CA ARG A 186 2.70 -2.02 -1.50
C ARG A 186 3.63 -1.01 -2.18
N HIS A 187 3.86 0.13 -1.53
CA HIS A 187 4.84 1.11 -1.99
C HIS A 187 6.26 0.53 -1.97
N ASN A 188 6.61 -0.19 -0.90
CA ASN A 188 7.89 -0.87 -0.81
C ASN A 188 8.08 -1.89 -1.94
N LEU A 189 7.10 -2.75 -2.19
CA LEU A 189 7.18 -3.74 -3.27
C LEU A 189 7.33 -3.06 -4.64
N ALA A 190 6.54 -2.01 -4.92
CA ALA A 190 6.63 -1.27 -6.17
C ALA A 190 8.00 -0.62 -6.37
N SER A 191 8.55 0.04 -5.34
CA SER A 191 9.88 0.65 -5.38
C SER A 191 10.97 -0.39 -5.54
N SER A 192 10.90 -1.50 -4.80
CA SER A 192 11.87 -2.60 -4.92
C SER A 192 11.85 -3.25 -6.31
N MET A 193 10.67 -3.40 -6.92
CA MET A 193 10.57 -3.91 -8.29
C MET A 193 11.21 -2.93 -9.30
N LEU A 194 11.00 -1.63 -9.13
CA LEU A 194 11.64 -0.60 -9.97
C LEU A 194 13.17 -0.60 -9.79
N GLU A 195 13.67 -0.65 -8.56
CA GLU A 195 15.09 -0.72 -8.23
C GLU A 195 15.79 -1.98 -8.80
N ASN A 196 15.03 -3.02 -9.12
CA ASN A 196 15.52 -4.25 -9.75
C ASN A 196 15.17 -4.34 -11.25
N ASP A 197 14.99 -3.21 -11.91
CA ASP A 197 14.76 -3.11 -13.37
C ASP A 197 13.55 -3.89 -13.89
N ILE A 198 12.57 -4.18 -13.02
CA ILE A 198 11.35 -4.87 -13.45
C ILE A 198 10.50 -3.94 -14.32
N PRO A 199 10.10 -4.37 -15.53
CA PRO A 199 9.31 -3.53 -16.43
C PRO A 199 8.03 -3.00 -15.79
N GLN A 200 7.71 -1.72 -16.04
CA GLN A 200 6.52 -1.06 -15.47
C GLN A 200 5.21 -1.79 -15.75
N SER A 201 5.12 -2.46 -16.90
CA SER A 201 3.95 -3.30 -17.26
C SER A 201 3.78 -4.46 -16.28
N VAL A 202 4.88 -5.12 -15.89
CA VAL A 202 4.87 -6.23 -14.94
C VAL A 202 4.49 -5.71 -13.54
N ILE A 203 5.06 -4.58 -13.10
CA ILE A 203 4.71 -3.95 -11.81
C ILE A 203 3.22 -3.59 -11.77
N THR A 204 2.71 -2.96 -12.85
CA THR A 204 1.29 -2.60 -12.99
C THR A 204 0.40 -3.83 -12.87
N GLN A 205 0.76 -4.91 -13.55
CA GLN A 205 0.03 -6.18 -13.56
C GLN A 205 0.06 -6.86 -12.18
N THR A 206 1.24 -6.98 -11.57
CA THR A 206 1.43 -7.57 -10.23
C THR A 206 0.63 -6.82 -9.16
N LEU A 207 0.58 -5.51 -9.25
CA LEU A 207 -0.17 -4.69 -8.31
C LEU A 207 -1.66 -4.54 -8.68
N GLY A 208 -2.10 -4.95 -9.87
CA GLY A 208 -3.47 -4.79 -10.35
C GLY A 208 -3.86 -3.31 -10.44
N HIS A 209 -2.99 -2.50 -11.05
CA HIS A 209 -3.29 -1.10 -11.35
C HIS A 209 -4.07 -1.01 -12.67
N THR A 210 -5.14 -0.22 -12.66
CA THR A 210 -5.99 0.00 -13.85
C THR A 210 -5.70 1.32 -14.56
N ALA A 211 -5.13 2.29 -13.85
CA ALA A 211 -4.79 3.58 -14.41
C ALA A 211 -3.29 3.68 -14.73
N PRO A 212 -2.91 4.18 -15.93
CA PRO A 212 -1.50 4.35 -16.31
C PRO A 212 -0.71 5.20 -15.31
N ASP A 213 -1.32 6.25 -14.78
CA ASP A 213 -0.69 7.18 -13.84
C ASP A 213 -0.47 6.59 -12.43
N SER A 214 -0.90 5.35 -12.20
CA SER A 214 -0.78 4.72 -10.87
C SER A 214 0.66 4.49 -10.45
N LEU A 215 1.59 4.37 -11.40
CA LEU A 215 3.03 4.22 -11.15
C LEU A 215 3.79 5.54 -11.06
N GLU A 216 3.23 6.64 -11.58
CA GLU A 216 3.90 7.95 -11.61
C GLU A 216 4.51 8.36 -10.24
N PRO A 217 3.83 8.13 -9.10
CA PRO A 217 4.39 8.47 -7.81
C PRO A 217 5.65 7.67 -7.45
N TYR A 218 5.78 6.44 -7.92
CA TYR A 218 6.97 5.59 -7.67
C TYR A 218 8.13 5.99 -8.57
N LEU A 219 7.85 6.27 -9.85
CA LEU A 219 8.86 6.75 -10.80
C LEU A 219 9.51 8.06 -10.31
N ARG A 220 8.76 8.92 -9.65
CA ARG A 220 9.30 10.16 -9.06
C ARG A 220 10.16 9.93 -7.82
N ALA A 221 9.99 8.81 -7.14
CA ALA A 221 10.78 8.44 -5.97
C ALA A 221 11.98 7.54 -6.32
N ASP A 222 12.12 7.20 -7.59
CA ASP A 222 13.21 6.38 -8.11
C ASP A 222 14.47 7.23 -8.34
N PHE A 223 15.13 7.56 -7.25
CA PHE A 223 16.36 8.36 -7.29
C PHE A 223 17.56 7.61 -7.88
N VAL A 224 17.52 6.29 -7.96
CA VAL A 224 18.61 5.48 -8.54
C VAL A 224 18.68 5.76 -10.04
N HIS A 225 17.61 5.46 -10.76
CA HIS A 225 17.58 5.69 -12.21
C HIS A 225 17.52 7.18 -12.60
N LEU A 226 16.91 8.04 -11.76
CA LEU A 226 16.95 9.49 -11.99
C LEU A 226 18.37 10.07 -11.94
N LYS A 227 19.26 9.51 -11.11
CA LYS A 227 20.67 9.91 -11.10
C LYS A 227 21.41 9.50 -12.38
N GLU A 228 21.09 8.35 -12.95
CA GLU A 228 21.65 7.89 -14.23
C GLU A 228 21.23 8.79 -15.39
N CYS A 229 20.02 9.34 -15.33
CA CYS A 229 19.52 10.30 -16.30
C CYS A 229 20.07 11.72 -16.10
N ALA A 230 20.77 12.00 -15.00
CA ALA A 230 21.31 13.32 -14.74
C ALA A 230 22.48 13.61 -15.70
N LEU A 231 22.41 14.74 -16.41
CA LEU A 231 23.51 15.21 -17.23
C LEU A 231 24.71 15.51 -16.31
N SER A 232 25.90 15.04 -16.71
CA SER A 232 27.12 15.39 -16.00
C SER A 232 27.33 16.90 -16.01
N VAL A 233 27.42 17.48 -14.82
CA VAL A 233 27.75 18.91 -14.65
C VAL A 233 29.26 19.17 -14.62
N GLU A 234 30.08 18.12 -14.77
CA GLU A 234 31.55 18.23 -14.73
C GLU A 234 32.11 19.15 -15.81
N GLN A 235 31.38 19.32 -16.92
CA GLN A 235 31.74 20.24 -18.01
C GLN A 235 31.42 21.71 -17.71
N PHE A 236 30.65 21.99 -16.68
CA PHE A 236 30.26 23.32 -16.25
C PHE A 236 31.04 23.68 -14.98
N SER A 237 32.11 24.49 -15.14
CA SER A 237 32.83 25.03 -13.98
C SER A 237 31.87 25.93 -13.19
N LEU A 238 31.40 25.49 -12.04
CA LEU A 238 30.69 26.33 -11.10
C LEU A 238 31.63 27.42 -10.60
N ALA A 239 31.31 28.68 -10.84
CA ALA A 239 32.03 29.79 -10.25
C ALA A 239 31.94 29.63 -8.70
N LYS A 240 33.11 29.69 -8.02
CA LYS A 240 33.21 29.49 -6.55
C LYS A 240 32.32 30.43 -5.74
N GLU A 241 31.86 31.51 -6.34
CA GLU A 241 30.98 32.54 -5.73
C GLU A 241 29.50 32.09 -5.55
N VAL A 242 29.08 31.04 -6.25
CA VAL A 242 27.68 30.54 -6.18
C VAL A 242 27.46 29.59 -4.98
N LEU A 243 28.53 29.09 -4.38
CA LEU A 243 28.49 28.13 -3.26
C LEU A 243 28.76 28.75 -1.88
N SER A 244 28.97 30.04 -1.79
CA SER A 244 29.10 30.76 -0.53
C SER A 244 27.78 31.35 -0.13
N ILE A 245 26.93 30.55 0.55
CA ILE A 245 25.80 30.98 1.35
C ILE A 245 26.13 30.68 2.80
#